data_5778135d2b5ea6e6c5d24fdcaa54a856
#
_entry.id   5778135d2b5ea6e6c5d24fdcaa54a856
#
_cell.length_a   1.000
_cell.length_b   1.000
_cell.length_c   1.000
_cell.angle_alpha   90.00
_cell.angle_beta   90.00
_cell.angle_gamma   90.00
#
_symmetry.space_group_name_H-M   'P 1'
#
loop_
_entity.id
_entity.type
_entity.pdbx_description
1 polymer ?
#
loop_
_entity_poly.entity_id
_entity_poly.type
_entity_poly.pdbx_seq_one_letter_code
_entity_poly.pdbx_strand_id
1 'polypeptide(L)'
;MTTKSDFSDEEWSRIIRAPFVAGLAITLADPGGPFETAKESMAALKSATNPPSREQLLADVALDVQAMVQQRHNPLQGYKPSHSEALGTQVLGELRDVQAIVSAKATPQEAEAFAGWLVSTSQAAAAAAKEGGFMGFGAEQVSQGEQTMMGQVRQAVGG
;
A
#
# COMPACT_ATOMS: atom_id res chain seq x y z
N MET A 1 5.67 21.56 -6.71
CA MET A 1 6.42 20.48 -6.00
C MET A 1 5.91 20.37 -4.58
N THR A 2 5.40 19.21 -4.22
CA THR A 2 4.81 18.96 -2.90
C THR A 2 5.80 18.20 -2.03
N THR A 3 5.96 18.63 -0.80
CA THR A 3 6.91 18.04 0.16
C THR A 3 6.19 17.68 1.46
N LYS A 4 6.88 16.96 2.31
CA LYS A 4 6.40 16.58 3.65
C LYS A 4 5.84 17.78 4.43
N SER A 5 6.46 18.94 4.30
CA SER A 5 6.06 20.14 5.06
C SER A 5 4.70 20.70 4.64
N ASP A 6 4.15 20.27 3.51
CA ASP A 6 2.81 20.69 3.06
C ASP A 6 1.68 19.95 3.78
N PHE A 7 2.02 18.92 4.56
CA PHE A 7 1.07 18.08 5.29
C PHE A 7 1.24 18.23 6.79
N SER A 8 0.16 18.02 7.55
CA SER A 8 0.29 17.91 9.00
C SER A 8 0.99 16.59 9.37
N ASP A 9 1.48 16.48 10.61
CA ASP A 9 2.12 15.26 11.09
C ASP A 9 1.17 14.06 11.01
N GLU A 10 -0.10 14.25 11.33
CA GLU A 10 -1.12 13.21 11.23
C GLU A 10 -1.37 12.78 9.79
N GLU A 11 -1.54 13.75 8.89
CA GLU A 11 -1.70 13.49 7.46
C GLU A 11 -0.51 12.73 6.90
N TRP A 12 0.71 13.18 7.25
CA TRP A 12 1.93 12.55 6.76
C TRP A 12 2.08 11.12 7.27
N SER A 13 1.74 10.87 8.54
CA SER A 13 1.76 9.52 9.10
C SER A 13 0.83 8.57 8.34
N ARG A 14 -0.33 9.06 7.92
CA ARG A 14 -1.27 8.28 7.09
C ARG A 14 -0.71 8.03 5.69
N ILE A 15 -0.05 9.01 5.11
CA ILE A 15 0.54 8.92 3.77
C ILE A 15 1.66 7.88 3.74
N ILE A 16 2.60 7.92 4.68
CA ILE A 16 3.71 6.95 4.71
C ILE A 16 3.25 5.54 5.04
N ARG A 17 2.11 5.40 5.68
CA ARG A 17 1.49 4.10 5.99
C ARG A 17 0.74 3.50 4.80
N ALA A 18 0.28 4.33 3.89
CA ALA A 18 -0.62 3.92 2.80
C ALA A 18 -0.09 2.77 1.93
N PRO A 19 1.20 2.70 1.54
CA PRO A 19 1.70 1.56 0.78
C PRO A 19 1.51 0.22 1.52
N PHE A 20 1.68 0.23 2.83
CA PHE A 20 1.51 -0.97 3.66
C PHE A 20 0.03 -1.33 3.82
N VAL A 21 -0.85 -0.33 3.88
CA VAL A 21 -2.30 -0.53 3.89
C VAL A 21 -2.75 -1.14 2.54
N ALA A 22 -2.18 -0.69 1.43
CA ALA A 22 -2.44 -1.27 0.11
C ALA A 22 -2.00 -2.74 0.03
N GLY A 23 -0.85 -3.09 0.61
CA GLY A 23 -0.41 -4.47 0.72
C GLY A 23 -1.32 -5.30 1.62
N LEU A 24 -1.75 -4.74 2.74
CA LEU A 24 -2.66 -5.38 3.68
C LEU A 24 -4.00 -5.72 3.01
N ALA A 25 -4.48 -4.89 2.10
CA ALA A 25 -5.71 -5.15 1.35
C ALA A 25 -5.65 -6.51 0.65
N ILE A 26 -4.50 -6.83 0.07
CA ILE A 26 -4.31 -8.12 -0.63
C ILE A 26 -4.34 -9.29 0.36
N THR A 27 -3.65 -9.16 1.48
CA THR A 27 -3.65 -10.20 2.53
C THR A 27 -5.07 -10.47 3.04
N LEU A 28 -5.88 -9.43 3.20
CA LEU A 28 -7.26 -9.59 3.67
C LEU A 28 -8.17 -10.22 2.62
N ALA A 29 -7.87 -10.01 1.33
CA ALA A 29 -8.69 -10.54 0.23
C ALA A 29 -8.53 -12.05 0.06
N ASP A 30 -7.34 -12.56 0.35
CA ASP A 30 -7.03 -13.98 0.23
C ASP A 30 -6.01 -14.36 1.31
N PRO A 31 -6.48 -14.57 2.55
CA PRO A 31 -5.59 -14.89 3.66
C PRO A 31 -4.87 -16.22 3.40
N GLY A 32 -3.58 -16.13 3.11
CA GLY A 32 -2.72 -17.28 2.97
C GLY A 32 -2.10 -17.71 4.29
N GLY A 33 -1.17 -18.65 4.21
CA GLY A 33 -0.39 -19.06 5.37
C GLY A 33 0.65 -17.99 5.76
N PRO A 34 1.39 -18.25 6.87
CA PRO A 34 2.42 -17.29 7.31
C PRO A 34 3.48 -16.95 6.27
N PHE A 35 3.81 -17.89 5.39
CA PHE A 35 4.79 -17.68 4.34
C PHE A 35 4.30 -16.69 3.29
N GLU A 36 3.05 -16.82 2.86
CA GLU A 36 2.46 -15.93 1.88
C GLU A 36 2.35 -14.52 2.44
N THR A 37 1.87 -14.40 3.67
CA THR A 37 1.78 -13.12 4.37
C THR A 37 3.16 -12.46 4.48
N ALA A 38 4.20 -13.22 4.80
CA ALA A 38 5.56 -12.68 4.86
C ALA A 38 6.05 -12.18 3.50
N LYS A 39 5.79 -12.93 2.44
CA LYS A 39 6.16 -12.52 1.07
C LYS A 39 5.42 -11.25 0.65
N GLU A 40 4.13 -11.17 0.91
CA GLU A 40 3.31 -10.00 0.61
C GLU A 40 3.85 -8.76 1.34
N SER A 41 4.16 -8.92 2.63
CA SER A 41 4.71 -7.84 3.46
C SER A 41 6.06 -7.37 2.94
N MET A 42 6.94 -8.30 2.55
CA MET A 42 8.24 -7.96 1.99
C MET A 42 8.11 -7.27 0.64
N ALA A 43 7.18 -7.70 -0.20
CA ALA A 43 6.92 -7.07 -1.49
C ALA A 43 6.37 -5.65 -1.31
N ALA A 44 5.45 -5.46 -0.35
CA ALA A 44 4.93 -4.14 -0.03
C ALA A 44 6.06 -3.22 0.47
N LEU A 45 6.93 -3.72 1.34
CA LEU A 45 8.09 -2.97 1.83
C LEU A 45 9.03 -2.59 0.68
N LYS A 46 9.35 -3.53 -0.19
CA LYS A 46 10.20 -3.27 -1.35
C LYS A 46 9.58 -2.20 -2.26
N SER A 47 8.30 -2.29 -2.52
CA SER A 47 7.58 -1.30 -3.32
C SER A 47 7.56 0.06 -2.63
N ALA A 48 7.34 0.09 -1.32
CA ALA A 48 7.28 1.33 -0.53
C ALA A 48 8.61 2.09 -0.47
N THR A 49 9.73 1.38 -0.69
CA THR A 49 11.05 2.00 -0.71
C THR A 49 11.59 2.26 -2.12
N ASN A 50 10.82 1.89 -3.15
CA ASN A 50 11.21 2.06 -4.55
C ASN A 50 10.08 2.67 -5.35
N PRO A 51 9.86 3.99 -5.25
CA PRO A 51 8.77 4.64 -5.96
C PRO A 51 8.95 4.54 -7.48
N PRO A 52 7.85 4.40 -8.23
CA PRO A 52 7.93 4.21 -9.69
C PRO A 52 8.24 5.50 -10.45
N SER A 53 8.22 6.64 -9.81
CA SER A 53 8.52 7.91 -10.45
C SER A 53 9.41 8.76 -9.55
N ARG A 54 9.95 9.86 -10.11
CA ARG A 54 10.85 10.75 -9.39
C ARG A 54 10.15 11.96 -8.78
N GLU A 55 8.83 11.92 -8.67
CA GLU A 55 8.10 12.99 -8.01
C GLU A 55 8.61 13.19 -6.59
N GLN A 56 8.79 14.45 -6.20
CA GLN A 56 9.34 14.77 -4.88
C GLN A 56 8.51 14.17 -3.74
N LEU A 57 7.20 14.19 -3.88
CA LEU A 57 6.30 13.59 -2.89
C LEU A 57 6.63 12.10 -2.66
N LEU A 58 6.77 11.34 -3.74
CA LEU A 58 7.06 9.91 -3.65
C LEU A 58 8.45 9.65 -3.05
N ALA A 59 9.43 10.47 -3.42
CA ALA A 59 10.78 10.38 -2.86
C ALA A 59 10.77 10.64 -1.35
N ASP A 60 10.05 11.65 -0.90
CA ASP A 60 9.95 11.99 0.53
C ASP A 60 9.28 10.86 1.32
N VAL A 61 8.21 10.27 0.77
CA VAL A 61 7.54 9.13 1.40
C VAL A 61 8.49 7.94 1.50
N ALA A 62 9.20 7.61 0.43
CA ALA A 62 10.14 6.48 0.41
C ALA A 62 11.26 6.66 1.42
N LEU A 63 11.79 7.87 1.55
CA LEU A 63 12.85 8.18 2.53
C LEU A 63 12.36 7.98 3.96
N ASP A 64 11.17 8.45 4.29
CA ASP A 64 10.62 8.30 5.63
C ASP A 64 10.26 6.84 5.94
N VAL A 65 9.80 6.08 4.94
CA VAL A 65 9.59 4.64 5.09
C VAL A 65 10.91 3.93 5.38
N GLN A 66 11.97 4.26 4.63
CA GLN A 66 13.29 3.68 4.87
C GLN A 66 13.80 3.98 6.29
N ALA A 67 13.63 5.21 6.75
CA ALA A 67 14.02 5.60 8.11
C ALA A 67 13.25 4.80 9.16
N MET A 68 11.95 4.63 8.96
CA MET A 68 11.08 3.84 9.85
C MET A 68 11.57 2.40 9.95
N VAL A 69 11.91 1.79 8.82
CA VAL A 69 12.40 0.41 8.75
C VAL A 69 13.75 0.26 9.44
N GLN A 70 14.66 1.22 9.21
CA GLN A 70 15.98 1.22 9.86
C GLN A 70 15.86 1.33 11.38
N GLN A 71 14.86 2.05 11.87
CA GLN A 71 14.56 2.17 13.30
C GLN A 71 13.75 0.99 13.84
N ARG A 72 13.46 0.02 13.00
CA ARG A 72 12.68 -1.19 13.34
C ARG A 72 11.27 -0.88 13.84
N HIS A 73 10.69 0.20 13.36
CA HIS A 73 9.29 0.52 13.64
C HIS A 73 8.37 -0.31 12.74
N ASN A 74 7.24 -0.73 13.30
CA ASN A 74 6.22 -1.43 12.52
C ASN A 74 5.58 -0.46 11.52
N PRO A 75 5.62 -0.76 10.21
CA PRO A 75 5.05 0.12 9.20
C PRO A 75 3.54 0.41 9.38
N LEU A 76 2.81 -0.50 9.99
CA LEU A 76 1.37 -0.32 10.26
C LEU A 76 1.09 0.26 11.66
N GLN A 77 2.13 0.68 12.39
CA GLN A 77 1.96 1.27 13.70
C GLN A 77 1.04 2.50 13.64
N GLY A 78 0.06 2.52 14.52
CA GLY A 78 -0.93 3.59 14.55
C GLY A 78 -2.15 3.34 13.66
N TYR A 79 -2.14 2.33 12.80
CA TYR A 79 -3.32 1.91 12.08
C TYR A 79 -4.15 0.99 12.99
N LYS A 80 -5.34 1.47 13.36
CA LYS A 80 -6.23 0.76 14.28
C LYS A 80 -7.60 0.61 13.62
N PRO A 81 -7.83 -0.47 12.88
CA PRO A 81 -9.14 -0.69 12.29
C PRO A 81 -10.18 -0.95 13.38
N SER A 82 -11.39 -0.46 13.15
CA SER A 82 -12.53 -0.71 14.03
C SER A 82 -12.98 -2.17 13.88
N HIS A 83 -13.57 -2.72 14.95
CA HIS A 83 -14.18 -4.04 14.88
C HIS A 83 -15.63 -4.00 14.40
N SER A 84 -16.18 -2.81 14.16
CA SER A 84 -17.59 -2.64 13.75
C SER A 84 -17.83 -2.81 12.26
N GLU A 85 -16.78 -2.76 11.45
CA GLU A 85 -16.87 -2.89 10.00
C GLU A 85 -15.92 -3.99 9.49
N ALA A 86 -16.21 -4.50 8.29
CA ALA A 86 -15.31 -5.44 7.63
C ALA A 86 -13.96 -4.80 7.38
N LEU A 87 -12.88 -5.53 7.67
CA LEU A 87 -11.51 -5.02 7.56
C LEU A 87 -11.17 -4.56 6.13
N GLY A 88 -11.65 -5.29 5.12
CA GLY A 88 -11.45 -4.90 3.73
C GLY A 88 -12.07 -3.55 3.39
N THR A 89 -13.28 -3.30 3.89
CA THR A 89 -13.97 -2.02 3.70
C THR A 89 -13.20 -0.87 4.37
N GLN A 90 -12.67 -1.11 5.56
CA GLN A 90 -11.91 -0.10 6.29
C GLN A 90 -10.59 0.24 5.59
N VAL A 91 -9.89 -0.77 5.09
CA VAL A 91 -8.64 -0.59 4.34
C VAL A 91 -8.87 0.25 3.09
N LEU A 92 -9.93 -0.05 2.34
CA LEU A 92 -10.28 0.72 1.15
C LEU A 92 -10.68 2.16 1.50
N GLY A 93 -11.40 2.34 2.59
CA GLY A 93 -11.75 3.66 3.11
C GLY A 93 -10.52 4.47 3.49
N GLU A 94 -9.55 3.85 4.17
CA GLU A 94 -8.28 4.51 4.52
C GLU A 94 -7.51 4.93 3.27
N LEU A 95 -7.41 4.08 2.27
CA LEU A 95 -6.73 4.41 1.02
C LEU A 95 -7.44 5.57 0.29
N ARG A 96 -8.76 5.57 0.29
CA ARG A 96 -9.55 6.66 -0.30
C ARG A 96 -9.29 7.99 0.42
N ASP A 97 -9.29 7.95 1.76
CA ASP A 97 -9.06 9.14 2.58
C ASP A 97 -7.65 9.70 2.38
N VAL A 98 -6.64 8.83 2.35
CA VAL A 98 -5.25 9.24 2.11
C VAL A 98 -5.13 9.86 0.71
N GLN A 99 -5.73 9.26 -0.30
CA GLN A 99 -5.68 9.81 -1.65
C GLN A 99 -6.38 11.17 -1.73
N ALA A 100 -7.46 11.36 -0.97
CA ALA A 100 -8.13 12.67 -0.89
C ALA A 100 -7.21 13.72 -0.24
N ILE A 101 -6.48 13.35 0.80
CA ILE A 101 -5.51 14.24 1.45
C ILE A 101 -4.42 14.65 0.45
N VAL A 102 -3.86 13.69 -0.27
CA VAL A 102 -2.82 13.95 -1.27
C VAL A 102 -3.36 14.83 -2.39
N SER A 103 -4.53 14.50 -2.92
CA SER A 103 -5.15 15.25 -4.02
C SER A 103 -5.48 16.70 -3.65
N ALA A 104 -5.76 16.96 -2.38
CA ALA A 104 -6.06 18.31 -1.90
C ALA A 104 -4.85 19.23 -1.87
N LYS A 105 -3.63 18.67 -1.71
CA LYS A 105 -2.40 19.45 -1.48
C LYS A 105 -1.33 19.27 -2.54
N ALA A 106 -1.31 18.13 -3.22
CA ALA A 106 -0.35 17.84 -4.26
C ALA A 106 -0.84 18.31 -5.62
N THR A 107 0.08 18.37 -6.59
CA THR A 107 -0.32 18.62 -7.98
C THR A 107 -1.09 17.40 -8.50
N PRO A 108 -1.95 17.56 -9.53
CA PRO A 108 -2.64 16.41 -10.13
C PRO A 108 -1.69 15.31 -10.58
N GLN A 109 -0.54 15.67 -11.12
CA GLN A 109 0.48 14.71 -11.56
C GLN A 109 1.06 13.93 -10.38
N GLU A 110 1.39 14.60 -9.29
CA GLU A 110 1.91 13.94 -8.08
C GLU A 110 0.84 13.03 -7.44
N ALA A 111 -0.39 13.47 -7.39
CA ALA A 111 -1.51 12.70 -6.86
C ALA A 111 -1.75 11.43 -7.69
N GLU A 112 -1.69 11.55 -9.02
CA GLU A 112 -1.81 10.40 -9.92
C GLU A 112 -0.64 9.42 -9.74
N ALA A 113 0.58 9.93 -9.62
CA ALA A 113 1.75 9.11 -9.40
C ALA A 113 1.66 8.37 -8.07
N PHE A 114 1.18 9.02 -7.04
CA PHE A 114 0.96 8.39 -5.72
C PHE A 114 -0.10 7.29 -5.79
N ALA A 115 -1.23 7.56 -6.43
CA ALA A 115 -2.28 6.56 -6.64
C ALA A 115 -1.75 5.34 -7.39
N GLY A 116 -1.01 5.56 -8.46
CA GLY A 116 -0.38 4.49 -9.24
C GLY A 116 0.59 3.66 -8.41
N TRP A 117 1.32 4.30 -7.51
CA TRP A 117 2.24 3.62 -6.61
C TRP A 117 1.49 2.68 -5.64
N LEU A 118 0.37 3.13 -5.09
CA LEU A 118 -0.45 2.30 -4.20
C LEU A 118 -1.00 1.07 -4.95
N VAL A 119 -1.47 1.26 -6.17
CA VAL A 119 -1.93 0.15 -7.02
C VAL A 119 -0.78 -0.82 -7.31
N SER A 120 0.40 -0.29 -7.67
CA SER A 120 1.58 -1.12 -7.94
C SER A 120 2.02 -1.91 -6.70
N THR A 121 1.88 -1.33 -5.53
CA THR A 121 2.21 -2.02 -4.26
C THR A 121 1.25 -3.19 -4.03
N SER A 122 -0.04 -3.00 -4.26
CA SER A 122 -1.02 -4.08 -4.17
C SER A 122 -0.71 -5.19 -5.17
N GLN A 123 -0.36 -4.83 -6.41
CA GLN A 123 0.01 -5.79 -7.45
C GLN A 123 1.27 -6.57 -7.06
N ALA A 124 2.28 -5.89 -6.51
CA ALA A 124 3.51 -6.53 -6.06
C ALA A 124 3.25 -7.53 -4.93
N ALA A 125 2.37 -7.17 -3.98
CA ALA A 125 2.00 -8.07 -2.90
C ALA A 125 1.30 -9.33 -3.44
N ALA A 126 0.33 -9.15 -4.34
CA ALA A 126 -0.39 -10.26 -4.94
C ALA A 126 0.53 -11.19 -5.74
N ALA A 127 1.43 -10.62 -6.53
CA ALA A 127 2.40 -11.40 -7.30
C ALA A 127 3.37 -12.18 -6.41
N ALA A 128 3.82 -11.57 -5.31
CA ALA A 128 4.78 -12.20 -4.39
C ALA A 128 4.19 -13.44 -3.69
N ALA A 129 2.90 -13.42 -3.37
CA ALA A 129 2.23 -14.54 -2.75
C ALA A 129 2.23 -15.77 -3.67
N LYS A 130 2.27 -15.56 -4.98
CA LYS A 130 2.24 -16.64 -5.99
C LYS A 130 3.62 -17.07 -6.47
N GLU A 131 4.66 -16.25 -6.25
CA GLU A 131 6.01 -16.60 -6.63
C GLU A 131 6.55 -17.71 -5.72
N GLY A 132 7.17 -18.71 -6.32
CA GLY A 132 7.81 -19.78 -5.59
C GLY A 132 6.85 -20.79 -4.99
N GLY A 133 5.73 -21.05 -5.63
CA GLY A 133 4.84 -22.14 -5.26
C GLY A 133 5.63 -23.43 -5.09
N PHE A 134 5.32 -24.18 -4.03
CA PHE A 134 6.05 -25.38 -3.64
C PHE A 134 6.09 -26.39 -4.78
N MET A 135 7.29 -26.79 -5.21
CA MET A 135 7.54 -27.80 -6.25
C MET A 135 6.88 -27.50 -7.62
N GLY A 136 6.71 -26.23 -7.98
CA GLY A 136 6.04 -25.86 -9.23
C GLY A 136 4.52 -26.01 -9.17
N PHE A 137 3.99 -26.52 -8.09
CA PHE A 137 2.56 -26.53 -7.82
C PHE A 137 2.24 -25.20 -7.11
N GLY A 138 1.30 -24.45 -7.64
CA GLY A 138 0.92 -23.19 -7.02
C GLY A 138 1.55 -21.98 -7.68
N ALA A 139 2.12 -22.14 -8.88
CA ALA A 139 2.23 -21.03 -9.80
C ALA A 139 0.81 -20.65 -10.22
N GLU A 140 -0.09 -20.62 -9.22
CA GLU A 140 -1.45 -20.18 -9.43
C GLU A 140 -1.43 -18.71 -9.79
N GLN A 141 -2.26 -18.37 -10.74
CA GLN A 141 -2.52 -16.97 -11.04
C GLN A 141 -3.06 -16.29 -9.79
N VAL A 142 -2.89 -14.97 -9.71
CA VAL A 142 -3.52 -14.15 -8.68
C VAL A 142 -4.98 -14.58 -8.51
N SER A 143 -5.41 -14.84 -7.28
CA SER A 143 -6.74 -15.35 -7.00
C SER A 143 -7.83 -14.36 -7.41
N GLN A 144 -9.05 -14.87 -7.58
CA GLN A 144 -10.22 -14.03 -7.89
C GLN A 144 -10.44 -12.96 -6.83
N GLY A 145 -10.29 -13.31 -5.55
CA GLY A 145 -10.42 -12.37 -4.45
C GLY A 145 -9.38 -11.24 -4.51
N GLU A 146 -8.13 -11.59 -4.80
CA GLU A 146 -7.06 -10.60 -4.96
C GLU A 146 -7.30 -9.70 -6.17
N GLN A 147 -7.73 -10.27 -7.31
CA GLN A 147 -8.05 -9.49 -8.50
C GLN A 147 -9.18 -8.49 -8.22
N THR A 148 -10.22 -8.93 -7.52
CA THR A 148 -11.33 -8.07 -7.12
C THR A 148 -10.83 -6.95 -6.20
N MET A 149 -10.01 -7.29 -5.21
CA MET A 149 -9.47 -6.31 -4.28
C MET A 149 -8.56 -5.29 -4.99
N MET A 150 -7.71 -5.74 -5.91
CA MET A 150 -6.89 -4.81 -6.70
C MET A 150 -7.74 -3.83 -7.49
N GLY A 151 -8.85 -4.30 -8.07
CA GLY A 151 -9.81 -3.43 -8.74
C GLY A 151 -10.42 -2.41 -7.78
N GLN A 152 -10.77 -2.84 -6.58
CA GLN A 152 -11.31 -1.96 -5.54
C GLN A 152 -10.29 -0.93 -5.04
N VAL A 153 -9.02 -1.33 -4.88
CA VAL A 153 -7.93 -0.40 -4.55
C VAL A 153 -7.80 0.65 -5.64
N ARG A 154 -7.79 0.22 -6.90
CA ARG A 154 -7.70 1.14 -8.04
C ARG A 154 -8.85 2.15 -8.04
N GLN A 155 -10.06 1.72 -7.77
CA GLN A 155 -11.22 2.61 -7.66
C GLN A 155 -11.10 3.56 -6.47
N ALA A 156 -10.62 3.07 -5.34
CA ALA A 156 -10.50 3.88 -4.13
C ALA A 156 -9.52 5.04 -4.32
N VAL A 157 -8.40 4.82 -5.02
CA VAL A 157 -7.37 5.84 -5.20
C VAL A 157 -7.46 6.58 -6.54
N GLY A 158 -8.17 6.03 -7.51
CA GLY A 158 -8.30 6.63 -8.85
C GLY A 158 -9.56 7.44 -9.04
N GLY A 159 -10.50 7.28 -8.15
CA GLY A 159 -11.79 7.97 -8.22
C GLY A 159 -11.88 9.09 -7.26
#